data_8de08029228c34a921b26dbbba46a398
#
_entry.id   8de08029228c34a921b26dbbba46a398
#
_cell.length_a   1.000
_cell.length_b   1.000
_cell.length_c   1.000
_cell.angle_alpha   90.00
_cell.angle_beta   90.00
_cell.angle_gamma   90.00
#
_symmetry.space_group_name_H-M   'P 1'
#
loop_
_entity.id
_entity.type
_entity.pdbx_description
1 polymer ?
#
loop_
_entity_poly.entity_id
_entity_poly.type
_entity_poly.pdbx_seq_one_letter_code
_entity_poly.pdbx_strand_id
1 'polypeptide(L)'
;MAININHKTDTITATTGTLNLPNFAGGGLTHFVESEGTASPNNTRPVDALTATDASYSNLDVALAAKGTGATLAQVPDGTATGGNKRGEYATDFQKSRWLGTEAATGDYASILGGRYNSASGFASSIIGGQYNISSGMVSLSYGDGCTASNFASVAIGYGNYVSGLYSTCVGGSSSQITADKAVVIGGEAHLANSEASAVVGGVYGTTRGIVGYCVNPASANPLGSYNYGTSQTATLVLGGQTTDSTPMLLKSNTSSPSSSNQLTVPLNSLYSVRGDVIAGVTDGGDAARWSFEVVVKCGSTLGSITIMSPAQVNKTHGDTNTVNWYVGLGLNSTLNCLEVYAYGAAATPIRWVCRLDTVEMTF
;
A
#
# COMPACT_ATOMS: atom_id res chain seq x y z
N MET A 1 -59.00 -34.10 11.02
CA MET A 1 -57.65 -33.52 11.25
C MET A 1 -57.72 -32.77 12.57
N ALA A 2 -56.96 -33.21 13.58
CA ALA A 2 -56.84 -32.44 14.83
C ALA A 2 -55.56 -31.61 14.78
N ILE A 3 -55.70 -30.30 15.00
CA ILE A 3 -54.59 -29.36 15.09
C ILE A 3 -54.32 -29.15 16.57
N ASN A 4 -53.11 -29.44 17.01
CA ASN A 4 -52.67 -29.26 18.38
C ASN A 4 -51.72 -28.04 18.45
N ILE A 5 -52.09 -27.04 19.23
CA ILE A 5 -51.32 -25.82 19.43
C ILE A 5 -50.70 -25.91 20.85
N ASN A 6 -49.39 -26.00 20.93
CA ASN A 6 -48.66 -25.98 22.18
C ASN A 6 -48.11 -24.59 22.46
N HIS A 7 -48.77 -23.81 23.29
CA HIS A 7 -48.38 -22.46 23.69
C HIS A 7 -47.08 -22.42 24.57
N LYS A 8 -46.58 -23.55 25.05
CA LYS A 8 -45.30 -23.61 25.81
C LYS A 8 -44.08 -23.77 24.93
N THR A 9 -44.28 -24.29 23.72
CA THR A 9 -43.14 -24.57 22.79
C THR A 9 -43.35 -23.84 21.44
N ASP A 10 -44.38 -23.03 21.32
CA ASP A 10 -44.78 -22.31 20.08
C ASP A 10 -44.87 -23.25 18.86
N THR A 11 -45.24 -24.52 19.07
CA THR A 11 -45.32 -25.52 18.02
C THR A 11 -46.78 -25.80 17.62
N ILE A 12 -47.03 -25.88 16.33
CA ILE A 12 -48.29 -26.34 15.73
C ILE A 12 -48.02 -27.67 15.05
N THR A 13 -48.67 -28.73 15.53
CA THR A 13 -48.54 -30.08 14.95
C THR A 13 -49.86 -30.57 14.40
N ALA A 14 -49.83 -31.24 13.26
CA ALA A 14 -50.97 -31.99 12.71
C ALA A 14 -50.78 -33.49 12.99
N THR A 15 -51.83 -34.14 13.49
CA THR A 15 -51.78 -35.57 13.83
C THR A 15 -51.77 -36.51 12.61
N THR A 16 -52.23 -36.05 11.47
CA THR A 16 -52.13 -36.74 10.17
C THR A 16 -52.22 -35.74 9.02
N GLY A 17 -51.34 -35.87 8.05
CA GLY A 17 -51.34 -35.05 6.84
C GLY A 17 -50.51 -33.77 6.97
N THR A 18 -50.22 -33.13 5.83
CA THR A 18 -49.45 -31.86 5.74
C THR A 18 -50.34 -30.70 6.23
N LEU A 19 -49.84 -29.93 7.20
CA LEU A 19 -50.45 -28.67 7.59
C LEU A 19 -50.09 -27.61 6.55
N ASN A 20 -51.01 -27.35 5.63
CA ASN A 20 -50.87 -26.25 4.67
C ASN A 20 -51.48 -24.99 5.30
N LEU A 21 -50.68 -24.01 5.61
CA LEU A 21 -51.09 -22.70 6.14
C LEU A 21 -50.98 -21.64 5.05
N PRO A 22 -51.92 -21.59 4.08
CA PRO A 22 -51.78 -20.78 2.87
C PRO A 22 -51.83 -19.25 3.10
N ASN A 23 -52.14 -18.80 4.32
CA ASN A 23 -52.31 -17.36 4.62
C ASN A 23 -51.83 -16.99 6.02
N PHE A 24 -50.66 -17.44 6.44
CA PHE A 24 -49.99 -16.73 7.51
C PHE A 24 -49.52 -15.39 6.95
N ALA A 25 -50.02 -14.27 7.47
CA ALA A 25 -49.60 -12.90 7.10
C ALA A 25 -48.17 -12.56 7.57
N GLY A 26 -47.27 -13.49 7.49
CA GLY A 26 -45.86 -13.46 7.81
C GLY A 26 -45.03 -14.19 6.77
N GLY A 27 -45.48 -14.13 5.48
CA GLY A 27 -44.67 -14.53 4.32
C GLY A 27 -43.85 -15.80 4.49
N GLY A 28 -44.50 -16.99 4.34
CA GLY A 28 -43.74 -18.23 4.14
C GLY A 28 -42.84 -18.09 2.91
N LEU A 29 -41.66 -18.63 2.96
CA LEU A 29 -40.70 -18.67 1.85
C LEU A 29 -41.24 -19.63 0.76
N THR A 30 -42.23 -19.18 -0.05
CA THR A 30 -42.94 -20.00 -1.02
C THR A 30 -42.08 -20.54 -2.14
N HIS A 31 -40.91 -19.93 -2.37
CA HIS A 31 -39.95 -20.30 -3.43
C HIS A 31 -38.64 -20.84 -2.90
N PHE A 32 -38.60 -21.24 -1.62
CA PHE A 32 -37.44 -21.84 -0.98
C PHE A 32 -37.77 -23.13 -0.28
N VAL A 33 -36.87 -24.09 -0.30
CA VAL A 33 -36.92 -25.33 0.44
C VAL A 33 -35.79 -25.36 1.45
N GLU A 34 -36.13 -25.62 2.70
CA GLU A 34 -35.15 -26.01 3.72
C GLU A 34 -34.80 -27.49 3.54
N SER A 35 -33.52 -27.81 3.53
CA SER A 35 -33.03 -29.18 3.50
C SER A 35 -31.76 -29.32 4.32
N GLU A 36 -31.58 -30.48 4.96
CA GLU A 36 -30.37 -30.84 5.67
C GLU A 36 -29.54 -31.79 4.81
N GLY A 37 -28.32 -31.40 4.48
CA GLY A 37 -27.35 -32.22 3.78
C GLY A 37 -26.51 -33.01 4.76
N THR A 38 -26.83 -34.31 4.93
CA THR A 38 -26.13 -35.21 5.87
C THR A 38 -25.26 -36.27 5.18
N ALA A 39 -25.37 -36.39 3.85
CA ALA A 39 -24.55 -37.31 3.04
C ALA A 39 -23.12 -36.77 2.85
N SER A 40 -22.17 -37.66 2.51
CA SER A 40 -20.81 -37.25 2.19
C SER A 40 -20.77 -36.18 1.08
N PRO A 41 -20.00 -35.07 1.25
CA PRO A 41 -18.98 -34.81 2.30
C PRO A 41 -19.52 -34.24 3.62
N ASN A 42 -20.82 -34.07 3.80
CA ASN A 42 -21.43 -33.36 4.94
C ASN A 42 -21.76 -34.29 6.14
N ASN A 43 -21.35 -35.56 6.09
CA ASN A 43 -21.66 -36.54 7.13
C ASN A 43 -21.02 -36.26 8.50
N THR A 44 -19.97 -35.42 8.56
CA THR A 44 -19.33 -35.02 9.83
C THR A 44 -19.77 -33.62 10.30
N ARG A 45 -20.29 -32.80 9.38
CA ARG A 45 -20.87 -31.47 9.62
C ARG A 45 -22.05 -31.28 8.70
N PRO A 46 -23.27 -31.60 9.14
CA PRO A 46 -24.47 -31.38 8.39
C PRO A 46 -24.61 -29.91 7.94
N VAL A 47 -25.21 -29.72 6.80
CA VAL A 47 -25.47 -28.39 6.22
C VAL A 47 -26.95 -28.17 6.13
N ASP A 48 -27.48 -27.16 6.83
CA ASP A 48 -28.83 -26.64 6.61
C ASP A 48 -28.80 -25.72 5.41
N ALA A 49 -29.55 -26.05 4.39
CA ALA A 49 -29.61 -25.31 3.15
C ALA A 49 -30.98 -24.65 2.94
N LEU A 50 -30.99 -23.42 2.46
CA LEU A 50 -32.16 -22.72 1.93
C LEU A 50 -31.98 -22.60 0.42
N THR A 51 -32.71 -23.39 -0.34
CA THR A 51 -32.57 -23.49 -1.80
C THR A 51 -33.76 -22.82 -2.50
N ALA A 52 -33.49 -21.95 -3.46
CA ALA A 52 -34.51 -21.39 -4.33
C ALA A 52 -35.01 -22.46 -5.30
N THR A 53 -36.34 -22.66 -5.37
CA THR A 53 -36.98 -23.79 -6.09
C THR A 53 -38.08 -23.42 -7.01
N ASP A 54 -38.26 -22.15 -7.41
CA ASP A 54 -39.31 -21.75 -8.34
C ASP A 54 -39.04 -22.37 -9.72
N ALA A 55 -39.90 -23.37 -10.05
CA ALA A 55 -39.80 -24.10 -11.31
C ALA A 55 -40.20 -23.28 -12.55
N SER A 56 -40.74 -22.08 -12.36
CA SER A 56 -41.18 -21.19 -13.47
C SER A 56 -39.96 -20.51 -14.15
N TYR A 57 -38.80 -20.52 -13.53
CA TYR A 57 -37.57 -19.89 -14.01
C TYR A 57 -36.42 -20.85 -14.02
N SER A 58 -35.60 -20.85 -15.09
CA SER A 58 -34.39 -21.63 -15.18
C SER A 58 -33.22 -21.03 -14.36
N ASN A 59 -33.26 -19.72 -14.05
CA ASN A 59 -32.29 -19.00 -13.25
C ASN A 59 -33.02 -18.10 -12.26
N LEU A 60 -32.58 -18.08 -11.01
CA LEU A 60 -33.19 -17.28 -9.94
C LEU A 60 -32.09 -16.64 -9.08
N ASP A 61 -32.14 -15.33 -8.88
CA ASP A 61 -31.25 -14.61 -7.97
C ASP A 61 -31.76 -14.70 -6.54
N VAL A 62 -30.85 -14.85 -5.58
CA VAL A 62 -31.14 -14.81 -4.15
C VAL A 62 -30.54 -13.57 -3.52
N ALA A 63 -31.38 -12.71 -2.95
CA ALA A 63 -30.94 -11.51 -2.25
C ALA A 63 -31.11 -11.68 -0.72
N LEU A 64 -30.03 -11.42 0.01
CA LEU A 64 -30.05 -11.24 1.48
C LEU A 64 -29.95 -9.74 1.77
N ALA A 65 -31.08 -9.08 1.95
CA ALA A 65 -31.14 -7.63 2.14
C ALA A 65 -31.47 -7.29 3.60
N ALA A 66 -30.58 -6.53 4.25
CA ALA A 66 -30.87 -5.95 5.53
C ALA A 66 -31.88 -4.79 5.39
N LYS A 67 -32.65 -4.49 6.45
CA LYS A 67 -33.61 -3.39 6.44
C LYS A 67 -32.93 -2.05 6.72
N GLY A 68 -33.18 -1.03 5.89
CA GLY A 68 -32.68 0.32 6.05
C GLY A 68 -31.14 0.35 5.96
N THR A 69 -30.48 0.95 6.93
CA THR A 69 -28.99 1.04 7.02
C THR A 69 -28.35 -0.18 7.71
N GLY A 70 -29.10 -1.29 7.87
CA GLY A 70 -28.62 -2.48 8.56
C GLY A 70 -27.44 -3.14 7.86
N ALA A 71 -26.62 -3.86 8.63
CA ALA A 71 -25.50 -4.64 8.15
C ALA A 71 -25.90 -6.09 7.80
N THR A 72 -25.16 -6.71 6.88
CA THR A 72 -25.27 -8.15 6.57
C THR A 72 -24.19 -8.92 7.33
N LEU A 73 -24.56 -9.88 8.18
CA LEU A 73 -23.63 -10.51 9.12
C LEU A 73 -23.80 -12.03 9.21
N ALA A 74 -22.70 -12.71 9.57
CA ALA A 74 -22.69 -14.13 9.91
C ALA A 74 -23.02 -14.42 11.39
N GLN A 75 -22.96 -13.42 12.27
CA GLN A 75 -23.25 -13.54 13.71
C GLN A 75 -23.92 -12.29 14.27
N VAL A 76 -24.86 -12.48 15.19
CA VAL A 76 -25.55 -11.38 15.89
C VAL A 76 -24.57 -10.68 16.83
N PRO A 77 -24.45 -9.35 16.78
CA PRO A 77 -23.59 -8.57 17.70
C PRO A 77 -24.07 -8.70 19.15
N ASP A 78 -23.14 -8.97 20.06
CA ASP A 78 -23.37 -9.09 21.51
C ASP A 78 -22.35 -8.31 22.36
N GLY A 79 -21.43 -7.59 21.72
CA GLY A 79 -20.35 -6.85 22.38
C GLY A 79 -19.22 -7.70 22.91
N THR A 80 -19.27 -9.01 22.73
CA THR A 80 -18.25 -9.96 23.21
C THR A 80 -17.40 -10.51 22.07
N ALA A 81 -16.46 -11.41 22.40
CA ALA A 81 -15.70 -12.16 21.40
C ALA A 81 -16.58 -13.11 20.55
N THR A 82 -17.76 -13.49 21.00
CA THR A 82 -18.67 -14.38 20.25
C THR A 82 -19.34 -13.66 19.10
N GLY A 83 -20.12 -12.60 19.37
CA GLY A 83 -20.87 -11.87 18.34
C GLY A 83 -20.14 -10.63 17.81
N GLY A 84 -19.20 -10.08 18.58
CA GLY A 84 -18.50 -8.83 18.27
C GLY A 84 -19.31 -7.58 18.57
N ASN A 85 -18.70 -6.43 18.38
CA ASN A 85 -19.36 -5.13 18.49
C ASN A 85 -20.38 -4.94 17.36
N LYS A 86 -21.29 -3.98 17.55
CA LYS A 86 -22.24 -3.57 16.50
C LYS A 86 -21.46 -3.18 15.23
N ARG A 87 -21.94 -3.66 14.07
CA ARG A 87 -21.36 -3.29 12.75
C ARG A 87 -21.81 -1.89 12.37
N GLY A 88 -21.02 -1.24 11.53
CA GLY A 88 -21.39 0.04 10.92
C GLY A 88 -22.59 -0.07 9.99
N GLU A 89 -23.13 1.07 9.58
CA GLU A 89 -24.23 1.12 8.62
C GLU A 89 -23.79 0.54 7.27
N TYR A 90 -24.67 -0.25 6.63
CA TYR A 90 -24.41 -0.96 5.36
C TYR A 90 -23.16 -1.86 5.37
N ALA A 91 -22.64 -2.23 6.52
CA ALA A 91 -21.45 -3.07 6.62
C ALA A 91 -21.76 -4.54 6.28
N THR A 92 -20.72 -5.26 5.85
CA THR A 92 -20.77 -6.72 5.63
C THR A 92 -19.73 -7.41 6.52
N ASP A 93 -20.15 -8.38 7.35
CA ASP A 93 -19.23 -9.12 8.23
C ASP A 93 -19.56 -10.61 8.26
N PHE A 94 -18.81 -11.40 7.49
CA PHE A 94 -18.93 -12.86 7.45
C PHE A 94 -17.90 -13.58 8.33
N GLN A 95 -17.12 -12.84 9.13
CA GLN A 95 -16.21 -13.42 10.12
C GLN A 95 -16.98 -13.98 11.32
N LYS A 96 -16.62 -15.20 11.76
CA LYS A 96 -17.23 -15.87 12.91
C LYS A 96 -16.28 -16.00 14.13
N SER A 97 -14.97 -15.99 13.92
CA SER A 97 -13.99 -16.20 14.99
C SER A 97 -13.33 -14.88 15.39
N ARG A 98 -13.39 -14.55 16.68
CA ARG A 98 -12.86 -13.31 17.31
C ARG A 98 -12.22 -13.63 18.64
N TRP A 99 -11.24 -12.85 19.05
CA TRP A 99 -10.76 -12.79 20.44
C TRP A 99 -11.35 -11.61 21.19
N LEU A 100 -11.62 -10.52 20.48
CA LEU A 100 -12.16 -9.29 21.04
C LEU A 100 -13.43 -8.87 20.29
N GLY A 101 -14.33 -8.19 20.98
CA GLY A 101 -15.52 -7.61 20.35
C GLY A 101 -15.21 -6.60 19.25
N THR A 102 -14.05 -5.94 19.33
CA THR A 102 -13.60 -4.95 18.32
C THR A 102 -13.18 -5.55 16.98
N GLU A 103 -12.96 -6.86 16.92
CA GLU A 103 -12.62 -7.57 15.68
C GLU A 103 -13.87 -7.78 14.83
N ALA A 104 -14.34 -6.73 14.20
CA ALA A 104 -15.58 -6.67 13.44
C ALA A 104 -15.54 -5.56 12.38
N ALA A 105 -16.49 -5.58 11.44
CA ALA A 105 -16.69 -4.51 10.47
C ALA A 105 -17.49 -3.37 11.11
N THR A 106 -16.84 -2.54 11.93
CA THR A 106 -17.48 -1.48 12.71
C THR A 106 -17.58 -0.13 11.98
N GLY A 107 -16.82 0.06 10.92
CA GLY A 107 -16.95 1.23 10.05
C GLY A 107 -18.20 1.16 9.17
N ASP A 108 -18.79 2.32 8.84
CA ASP A 108 -19.89 2.37 7.89
C ASP A 108 -19.40 1.97 6.50
N TYR A 109 -20.19 1.17 5.77
CA TYR A 109 -19.83 0.55 4.49
C TYR A 109 -18.61 -0.39 4.56
N ALA A 110 -18.11 -0.72 5.75
CA ALA A 110 -16.97 -1.61 5.90
C ALA A 110 -17.31 -3.06 5.56
N SER A 111 -16.32 -3.81 5.10
CA SER A 111 -16.51 -5.22 4.74
C SER A 111 -15.42 -6.13 5.31
N ILE A 112 -15.84 -7.28 5.89
CA ILE A 112 -15.00 -8.44 6.19
C ILE A 112 -15.63 -9.64 5.51
N LEU A 113 -15.01 -10.14 4.44
CA LEU A 113 -15.56 -11.24 3.64
C LEU A 113 -15.31 -12.62 4.26
N GLY A 114 -14.44 -12.71 5.28
CA GLY A 114 -14.17 -13.95 5.99
C GLY A 114 -12.92 -13.89 6.85
N GLY A 115 -12.37 -15.05 7.20
CA GLY A 115 -11.19 -15.18 8.05
C GLY A 115 -11.49 -15.11 9.54
N ARG A 116 -10.51 -14.65 10.34
CA ARG A 116 -10.63 -14.56 11.81
C ARG A 116 -9.80 -13.40 12.37
N TYR A 117 -10.23 -12.85 13.50
CA TYR A 117 -9.50 -11.81 14.25
C TYR A 117 -9.23 -10.54 13.43
N ASN A 118 -10.07 -10.23 12.45
CA ASN A 118 -9.92 -9.08 11.58
C ASN A 118 -10.76 -7.89 12.09
N SER A 119 -10.27 -6.67 11.92
CA SER A 119 -10.95 -5.43 12.33
C SER A 119 -11.01 -4.42 11.18
N ALA A 120 -12.20 -4.15 10.65
CA ALA A 120 -12.46 -3.16 9.63
C ALA A 120 -13.25 -1.99 10.24
N SER A 121 -12.55 -0.98 10.74
CA SER A 121 -13.14 0.15 11.47
C SER A 121 -13.18 1.46 10.67
N GLY A 122 -12.46 1.54 9.57
CA GLY A 122 -12.51 2.71 8.68
C GLY A 122 -13.79 2.78 7.86
N PHE A 123 -14.24 3.98 7.49
CA PHE A 123 -15.34 4.16 6.55
C PHE A 123 -15.00 3.50 5.20
N ALA A 124 -15.89 2.67 4.68
CA ALA A 124 -15.72 1.89 3.45
C ALA A 124 -14.41 1.07 3.42
N SER A 125 -13.86 0.70 4.58
CA SER A 125 -12.67 -0.14 4.67
C SER A 125 -13.00 -1.61 4.37
N SER A 126 -12.01 -2.36 3.86
CA SER A 126 -12.23 -3.72 3.43
C SER A 126 -11.16 -4.68 3.93
N ILE A 127 -11.58 -5.88 4.34
CA ILE A 127 -10.71 -7.03 4.59
C ILE A 127 -11.24 -8.21 3.81
N ILE A 128 -10.46 -8.69 2.84
CA ILE A 128 -10.88 -9.81 1.97
C ILE A 128 -10.89 -11.12 2.74
N GLY A 129 -9.95 -11.28 3.70
CA GLY A 129 -9.83 -12.50 4.50
C GLY A 129 -8.51 -12.56 5.25
N GLY A 130 -8.11 -13.78 5.64
CA GLY A 130 -6.91 -13.99 6.44
C GLY A 130 -7.16 -13.79 7.94
N GLN A 131 -6.13 -13.41 8.68
CA GLN A 131 -6.24 -13.27 10.14
C GLN A 131 -5.45 -12.06 10.66
N TYR A 132 -5.90 -11.51 11.81
CA TYR A 132 -5.24 -10.39 12.50
C TYR A 132 -5.07 -9.12 11.64
N ASN A 133 -5.85 -8.97 10.56
CA ASN A 133 -5.73 -7.79 9.72
C ASN A 133 -6.52 -6.62 10.29
N ILE A 134 -5.97 -5.42 10.14
CA ILE A 134 -6.58 -4.17 10.57
C ILE A 134 -6.71 -3.23 9.37
N SER A 135 -7.94 -2.80 9.09
CA SER A 135 -8.25 -1.81 8.04
C SER A 135 -8.98 -0.65 8.71
N SER A 136 -8.23 0.30 9.25
CA SER A 136 -8.75 1.43 10.02
C SER A 136 -8.76 2.75 9.24
N GLY A 137 -8.04 2.83 8.13
CA GLY A 137 -8.11 3.98 7.23
C GLY A 137 -9.41 4.04 6.44
N MET A 138 -9.89 5.24 6.10
CA MET A 138 -11.02 5.39 5.18
C MET A 138 -10.64 4.81 3.80
N VAL A 139 -11.53 3.99 3.21
CA VAL A 139 -11.33 3.31 1.91
C VAL A 139 -10.05 2.44 1.88
N SER A 140 -9.59 1.98 3.04
CA SER A 140 -8.38 1.15 3.13
C SER A 140 -8.67 -0.33 2.87
N LEU A 141 -7.63 -1.08 2.48
CA LEU A 141 -7.72 -2.52 2.22
C LEU A 141 -6.61 -3.28 2.94
N SER A 142 -6.98 -4.33 3.68
CA SER A 142 -6.01 -5.28 4.24
C SER A 142 -6.33 -6.71 3.83
N TYR A 143 -5.31 -7.52 3.60
CA TYR A 143 -5.44 -8.95 3.30
C TYR A 143 -4.15 -9.72 3.64
N GLY A 144 -4.30 -10.90 4.25
CA GLY A 144 -3.19 -11.77 4.59
C GLY A 144 -3.16 -12.10 6.09
N ASP A 145 -2.00 -12.02 6.71
CA ASP A 145 -1.82 -12.28 8.14
C ASP A 145 -1.14 -11.08 8.82
N GLY A 146 -1.82 -10.46 9.79
CA GLY A 146 -1.29 -9.34 10.57
C GLY A 146 -1.04 -8.06 9.79
N CYS A 147 -1.66 -7.86 8.63
CA CYS A 147 -1.50 -6.64 7.83
C CYS A 147 -2.33 -5.48 8.39
N THR A 148 -1.75 -4.28 8.40
CA THR A 148 -2.42 -3.05 8.87
C THR A 148 -2.41 -1.97 7.80
N ALA A 149 -3.59 -1.50 7.41
CA ALA A 149 -3.81 -0.35 6.53
C ALA A 149 -4.54 0.73 7.33
N SER A 150 -3.81 1.75 7.80
CA SER A 150 -4.31 2.69 8.83
C SER A 150 -4.62 4.08 8.32
N ASN A 151 -4.39 4.39 7.05
CA ASN A 151 -4.64 5.72 6.51
C ASN A 151 -5.52 5.69 5.25
N PHE A 152 -5.92 6.88 4.77
CA PHE A 152 -6.83 7.03 3.64
C PHE A 152 -6.30 6.32 2.38
N ALA A 153 -7.14 5.47 1.77
CA ALA A 153 -6.86 4.71 0.57
C ALA A 153 -5.53 3.92 0.62
N SER A 154 -5.12 3.49 1.83
CA SER A 154 -3.94 2.65 2.01
C SER A 154 -4.26 1.18 1.75
N VAL A 155 -3.27 0.42 1.24
CA VAL A 155 -3.39 -1.00 0.93
C VAL A 155 -2.27 -1.79 1.59
N ALA A 156 -2.60 -2.81 2.39
CA ALA A 156 -1.64 -3.69 3.05
C ALA A 156 -1.98 -5.18 2.78
N ILE A 157 -1.18 -5.84 1.95
CA ILE A 157 -1.37 -7.25 1.56
C ILE A 157 -0.08 -8.03 1.82
N GLY A 158 -0.19 -9.24 2.40
CA GLY A 158 0.94 -10.13 2.66
C GLY A 158 1.01 -10.60 4.12
N TYR A 159 2.17 -10.53 4.73
CA TYR A 159 2.41 -10.94 6.11
C TYR A 159 3.02 -9.80 6.94
N GLY A 160 2.34 -9.35 7.99
CA GLY A 160 2.86 -8.35 8.93
C GLY A 160 3.20 -6.99 8.32
N ASN A 161 2.62 -6.62 7.18
CA ASN A 161 2.89 -5.35 6.54
C ASN A 161 2.11 -4.21 7.21
N TYR A 162 2.76 -3.08 7.44
CA TYR A 162 2.20 -1.90 8.06
C TYR A 162 2.21 -0.70 7.10
N VAL A 163 1.04 -0.18 6.75
CA VAL A 163 0.89 0.95 5.82
C VAL A 163 0.13 2.08 6.49
N SER A 164 0.82 3.17 6.77
CA SER A 164 0.28 4.39 7.41
C SER A 164 0.38 5.65 6.54
N GLY A 165 0.98 5.58 5.37
CA GLY A 165 0.98 6.69 4.40
C GLY A 165 -0.35 6.79 3.64
N LEU A 166 -0.79 8.02 3.31
CA LEU A 166 -1.93 8.30 2.44
C LEU A 166 -1.67 7.76 1.03
N TYR A 167 -2.65 7.10 0.41
CA TYR A 167 -2.55 6.55 -0.96
C TYR A 167 -1.37 5.58 -1.15
N SER A 168 -0.90 4.96 -0.08
CA SER A 168 0.28 4.10 -0.11
C SER A 168 -0.09 2.63 -0.19
N THR A 169 0.79 1.84 -0.79
CA THR A 169 0.48 0.45 -1.13
C THR A 169 1.64 -0.49 -0.80
N CYS A 170 1.36 -1.55 -0.03
CA CYS A 170 2.22 -2.72 0.12
C CYS A 170 1.52 -3.95 -0.46
N VAL A 171 2.12 -4.58 -1.46
CA VAL A 171 1.57 -5.80 -2.08
C VAL A 171 2.58 -6.93 -2.02
N GLY A 172 2.20 -7.99 -1.30
CA GLY A 172 3.03 -9.17 -1.07
C GLY A 172 4.15 -8.93 -0.05
N GLY A 173 5.01 -9.92 0.10
CA GLY A 173 6.14 -9.87 1.02
C GLY A 173 5.75 -9.87 2.49
N SER A 174 6.72 -9.52 3.35
CA SER A 174 6.54 -9.56 4.79
C SER A 174 7.22 -8.41 5.54
N SER A 175 6.63 -8.05 6.69
CA SER A 175 7.23 -7.15 7.70
C SER A 175 7.66 -5.77 7.19
N SER A 176 7.08 -5.32 6.09
CA SER A 176 7.42 -4.02 5.49
C SER A 176 6.62 -2.87 6.13
N GLN A 177 7.26 -1.70 6.24
CA GLN A 177 6.67 -0.49 6.79
C GLN A 177 6.63 0.62 5.73
N ILE A 178 5.44 1.14 5.47
CA ILE A 178 5.24 2.30 4.60
C ILE A 178 4.65 3.42 5.44
N THR A 179 5.47 4.42 5.72
CA THR A 179 5.10 5.53 6.62
C THR A 179 4.85 6.85 5.88
N ALA A 180 5.25 6.91 4.61
CA ALA A 180 5.12 8.11 3.79
C ALA A 180 4.01 7.98 2.75
N ASP A 181 3.50 9.12 2.29
CA ASP A 181 2.40 9.22 1.34
C ASP A 181 2.80 8.80 -0.08
N LYS A 182 1.87 8.20 -0.82
CA LYS A 182 2.05 7.79 -2.23
C LYS A 182 3.24 6.84 -2.44
N ALA A 183 3.71 6.19 -1.37
CA ALA A 183 4.82 5.25 -1.43
C ALA A 183 4.33 3.84 -1.74
N VAL A 184 5.19 3.05 -2.40
CA VAL A 184 4.86 1.70 -2.84
C VAL A 184 5.95 0.71 -2.42
N VAL A 185 5.54 -0.46 -1.89
CA VAL A 185 6.41 -1.62 -1.71
C VAL A 185 5.82 -2.80 -2.46
N ILE A 186 6.63 -3.46 -3.28
CA ILE A 186 6.21 -4.63 -4.07
C ILE A 186 7.06 -5.83 -3.69
N GLY A 187 6.50 -6.75 -2.93
CA GLY A 187 7.17 -7.97 -2.48
C GLY A 187 8.35 -7.73 -1.53
N GLY A 188 9.17 -8.75 -1.32
CA GLY A 188 10.36 -8.70 -0.48
C GLY A 188 10.09 -8.79 1.02
N GLU A 189 11.09 -8.43 1.82
CA GLU A 189 11.02 -8.57 3.27
C GLU A 189 11.60 -7.35 4.00
N ALA A 190 10.92 -6.89 5.05
CA ALA A 190 11.40 -5.88 5.98
C ALA A 190 11.86 -4.58 5.30
N HIS A 191 11.04 -4.01 4.43
CA HIS A 191 11.35 -2.74 3.79
C HIS A 191 10.85 -1.53 4.60
N LEU A 192 11.54 -0.40 4.44
CA LEU A 192 11.14 0.90 4.98
C LEU A 192 10.96 1.93 3.87
N ALA A 193 9.71 2.17 3.43
CA ALA A 193 9.38 3.25 2.51
C ALA A 193 8.93 4.48 3.32
N ASN A 194 9.86 5.37 3.60
CA ASN A 194 9.69 6.52 4.49
C ASN A 194 9.79 7.89 3.78
N SER A 195 9.61 7.89 2.46
CA SER A 195 9.60 9.13 1.66
C SER A 195 8.45 9.16 0.67
N GLU A 196 7.93 10.36 0.42
CA GLU A 196 6.79 10.57 -0.47
C GLU A 196 7.13 10.13 -1.91
N ALA A 197 6.13 9.56 -2.60
CA ALA A 197 6.20 9.14 -4.01
C ALA A 197 7.38 8.21 -4.32
N SER A 198 7.82 7.42 -3.35
CA SER A 198 8.95 6.50 -3.46
C SER A 198 8.51 5.05 -3.67
N ALA A 199 9.46 4.20 -4.09
CA ALA A 199 9.18 2.78 -4.30
C ALA A 199 10.32 1.89 -3.78
N VAL A 200 9.96 0.69 -3.25
CA VAL A 200 10.90 -0.40 -2.99
C VAL A 200 10.39 -1.66 -3.68
N VAL A 201 11.25 -2.32 -4.47
CA VAL A 201 10.84 -3.46 -5.29
C VAL A 201 11.70 -4.69 -4.97
N GLY A 202 11.07 -5.72 -4.40
CA GLY A 202 11.71 -6.99 -4.07
C GLY A 202 12.87 -6.86 -3.06
N GLY A 203 13.65 -7.93 -2.89
CA GLY A 203 14.81 -7.97 -2.02
C GLY A 203 14.49 -7.95 -0.53
N VAL A 204 15.45 -7.55 0.30
CA VAL A 204 15.34 -7.48 1.75
C VAL A 204 15.96 -6.21 2.32
N TYR A 205 15.35 -5.67 3.39
CA TYR A 205 15.84 -4.50 4.13
C TYR A 205 16.08 -3.23 3.29
N GLY A 206 15.32 -3.04 2.19
CA GLY A 206 15.40 -1.82 1.38
C GLY A 206 14.86 -0.60 2.12
N THR A 207 15.44 0.58 1.84
CA THR A 207 14.94 1.85 2.38
C THR A 207 14.99 2.98 1.37
N THR A 208 13.98 3.82 1.37
CA THR A 208 13.92 5.03 0.53
C THR A 208 14.65 6.23 1.15
N ARG A 209 15.26 6.06 2.32
CA ARG A 209 16.14 7.03 3.00
C ARG A 209 15.55 8.43 3.21
N GLY A 210 14.24 8.56 3.20
CA GLY A 210 13.56 9.86 3.28
C GLY A 210 13.67 10.72 2.02
N ILE A 211 14.14 10.19 0.89
CA ILE A 211 14.33 10.94 -0.35
C ILE A 211 13.07 10.82 -1.23
N VAL A 212 12.42 11.93 -1.50
CA VAL A 212 11.20 12.00 -2.32
C VAL A 212 11.45 11.50 -3.74
N GLY A 213 10.61 10.59 -4.21
CA GLY A 213 10.71 10.00 -5.55
C GLY A 213 11.81 8.94 -5.70
N TYR A 214 12.40 8.44 -4.59
CA TYR A 214 13.47 7.45 -4.64
C TYR A 214 12.93 6.06 -4.95
N CYS A 215 13.42 5.44 -6.02
CA CYS A 215 13.06 4.10 -6.44
C CYS A 215 14.20 3.13 -6.14
N VAL A 216 13.96 2.14 -5.28
CA VAL A 216 14.99 1.30 -4.66
C VAL A 216 14.80 -0.17 -5.04
N ASN A 217 15.90 -0.84 -5.36
CA ASN A 217 15.99 -2.28 -5.56
C ASN A 217 17.05 -2.84 -4.59
N PRO A 218 16.64 -3.39 -3.44
CA PRO A 218 17.57 -3.96 -2.47
C PRO A 218 18.10 -5.31 -2.91
N ALA A 219 19.16 -5.78 -2.25
CA ALA A 219 19.67 -7.12 -2.47
C ALA A 219 18.62 -8.20 -2.15
N SER A 220 18.68 -9.33 -2.84
CA SER A 220 17.75 -10.45 -2.65
C SER A 220 17.91 -11.20 -1.32
N ALA A 221 19.11 -11.12 -0.73
CA ALA A 221 19.44 -11.51 0.63
C ALA A 221 20.43 -10.48 1.15
N ASN A 222 20.56 -10.32 2.48
CA ASN A 222 21.55 -9.37 2.97
C ASN A 222 22.97 -9.96 2.89
N PRO A 223 23.76 -9.69 1.83
CA PRO A 223 25.05 -10.34 1.61
C PRO A 223 26.12 -9.86 2.60
N LEU A 224 25.87 -8.77 3.31
CA LEU A 224 26.83 -8.19 4.27
C LEU A 224 26.58 -8.64 5.71
N GLY A 225 25.64 -9.57 5.92
CA GLY A 225 25.37 -10.17 7.23
C GLY A 225 24.72 -9.22 8.26
N SER A 226 24.31 -8.02 7.86
CA SER A 226 23.63 -7.04 8.69
C SER A 226 22.15 -6.98 8.35
N TYR A 227 21.29 -6.95 9.37
CA TYR A 227 19.83 -6.80 9.21
C TYR A 227 19.38 -5.34 9.28
N ASN A 228 20.20 -4.40 8.87
CA ASN A 228 19.89 -2.99 8.83
C ASN A 228 19.33 -2.55 7.46
N TYR A 229 18.44 -1.59 7.47
CA TYR A 229 17.89 -1.02 6.25
C TYR A 229 18.96 -0.39 5.36
N GLY A 230 18.93 -0.70 4.07
CA GLY A 230 19.79 -0.09 3.07
C GLY A 230 21.25 -0.49 3.12
N THR A 231 21.60 -1.64 3.74
CA THR A 231 22.97 -2.14 3.81
C THR A 231 23.57 -2.40 2.44
N SER A 232 22.78 -2.95 1.51
CA SER A 232 23.16 -3.10 0.10
C SER A 232 21.90 -2.95 -0.79
N GLN A 233 21.92 -1.92 -1.61
CA GLN A 233 20.81 -1.65 -2.55
C GLN A 233 21.30 -0.88 -3.77
N THR A 234 20.50 -0.87 -4.81
CA THR A 234 20.62 0.06 -5.92
C THR A 234 19.39 0.96 -5.95
N ALA A 235 19.53 2.16 -6.48
CA ALA A 235 18.37 3.04 -6.60
C ALA A 235 18.50 4.00 -7.78
N THR A 236 17.34 4.56 -8.15
CA THR A 236 17.22 5.62 -9.14
C THR A 236 16.54 6.83 -8.52
N LEU A 237 17.08 8.03 -8.78
CA LEU A 237 16.52 9.32 -8.38
C LEU A 237 16.44 10.24 -9.59
N VAL A 238 15.28 10.88 -9.78
CA VAL A 238 15.11 11.91 -10.81
C VAL A 238 15.11 13.28 -10.14
N LEU A 239 16.04 14.14 -10.59
CA LEU A 239 16.13 15.53 -10.18
C LEU A 239 15.76 16.44 -11.37
N GLY A 240 15.23 17.62 -11.09
CA GLY A 240 14.91 18.56 -12.14
C GLY A 240 14.86 20.00 -11.66
N GLY A 241 14.71 20.91 -12.63
CA GLY A 241 14.53 22.34 -12.40
C GLY A 241 14.52 23.14 -13.70
N GLN A 242 14.38 24.45 -13.57
CA GLN A 242 14.39 25.38 -14.71
C GLN A 242 15.23 26.61 -14.36
N THR A 243 16.29 26.87 -15.13
CA THR A 243 17.03 28.13 -15.07
C THR A 243 16.40 29.16 -16.03
N THR A 244 16.47 30.43 -15.68
CA THR A 244 16.06 31.58 -16.54
C THR A 244 17.21 32.51 -16.90
N ASP A 245 18.34 32.26 -16.28
CA ASP A 245 19.57 33.02 -16.44
C ASP A 245 20.82 32.15 -16.21
N SER A 246 21.99 32.75 -16.07
CA SER A 246 23.27 32.06 -15.83
C SER A 246 23.54 31.76 -14.35
N THR A 247 22.62 32.10 -13.45
CA THR A 247 22.78 31.78 -12.01
C THR A 247 22.71 30.27 -11.77
N PRO A 248 23.65 29.68 -11.01
CA PRO A 248 23.61 28.28 -10.70
C PRO A 248 22.31 27.87 -9.98
N MET A 249 21.68 26.82 -10.44
CA MET A 249 20.49 26.26 -9.81
C MET A 249 20.76 24.83 -9.37
N LEU A 250 20.40 24.49 -8.12
CA LEU A 250 20.44 23.15 -7.60
C LEU A 250 19.24 22.33 -8.13
N LEU A 251 19.54 21.20 -8.77
CA LEU A 251 18.51 20.25 -9.21
C LEU A 251 17.98 19.45 -8.00
N LYS A 252 16.67 19.25 -7.96
CA LYS A 252 15.98 18.62 -6.82
C LYS A 252 14.89 17.65 -7.31
N SER A 253 14.49 16.70 -6.45
CA SER A 253 13.41 15.76 -6.78
C SER A 253 12.01 16.34 -6.60
N ASN A 254 11.87 17.51 -5.98
CA ASN A 254 10.61 18.26 -5.84
C ASN A 254 10.86 19.78 -5.88
N THR A 255 9.79 20.57 -5.75
CA THR A 255 9.84 22.03 -5.82
C THR A 255 10.21 22.73 -4.51
N SER A 256 10.35 21.99 -3.40
CA SER A 256 10.66 22.54 -2.08
C SER A 256 12.09 23.11 -2.01
N SER A 257 12.38 23.89 -0.97
CA SER A 257 13.74 24.35 -0.70
C SER A 257 14.71 23.17 -0.60
N PRO A 258 16.02 23.36 -0.92
CA PRO A 258 17.00 22.29 -0.78
C PRO A 258 17.04 21.66 0.60
N SER A 259 17.00 20.31 0.66
CA SER A 259 16.96 19.55 1.90
C SER A 259 17.50 18.13 1.66
N SER A 260 17.74 17.39 2.73
CA SER A 260 18.10 15.97 2.67
C SER A 260 17.01 15.09 2.06
N SER A 261 15.76 15.58 1.94
CA SER A 261 14.66 14.82 1.38
C SER A 261 14.47 15.01 -0.13
N ASN A 262 15.16 15.93 -0.77
CA ASN A 262 15.02 16.20 -2.22
C ASN A 262 16.35 16.27 -2.99
N GLN A 263 17.42 15.80 -2.37
CA GLN A 263 18.74 15.60 -2.94
C GLN A 263 19.22 14.18 -2.65
N LEU A 264 20.31 13.74 -3.30
CA LEU A 264 20.89 12.44 -2.98
C LEU A 264 21.64 12.50 -1.65
N THR A 265 20.95 12.11 -0.58
CA THR A 265 21.52 12.01 0.77
C THR A 265 22.36 10.74 0.88
N VAL A 266 23.60 10.89 1.37
CA VAL A 266 24.56 9.80 1.61
C VAL A 266 24.65 9.58 3.11
N PRO A 267 24.13 8.47 3.65
CA PRO A 267 24.12 8.20 5.09
C PRO A 267 25.52 8.11 5.69
N LEU A 268 25.61 8.24 7.01
CA LEU A 268 26.85 7.97 7.75
C LEU A 268 27.31 6.53 7.52
N ASN A 269 28.62 6.31 7.54
CA ASN A 269 29.25 5.00 7.32
C ASN A 269 28.81 4.36 6.00
N SER A 270 28.87 5.08 4.88
CA SER A 270 28.42 4.55 3.60
C SER A 270 29.35 4.91 2.44
N LEU A 271 29.22 4.12 1.37
CA LEU A 271 29.90 4.29 0.11
C LEU A 271 28.92 4.15 -1.03
N TYR A 272 28.88 5.13 -1.92
CA TYR A 272 27.98 5.19 -3.07
C TYR A 272 28.78 5.33 -4.36
N SER A 273 28.52 4.46 -5.33
CA SER A 273 28.83 4.74 -6.73
C SER A 273 27.61 5.38 -7.37
N VAL A 274 27.79 6.55 -7.95
CA VAL A 274 26.69 7.34 -8.53
C VAL A 274 26.99 7.61 -10.01
N ARG A 275 26.08 7.23 -10.87
CA ARG A 275 26.10 7.57 -12.28
C ARG A 275 24.96 8.56 -12.56
N GLY A 276 25.31 9.69 -13.20
CA GLY A 276 24.36 10.71 -13.58
C GLY A 276 24.25 10.89 -15.09
N ASP A 277 23.00 11.08 -15.54
CA ASP A 277 22.68 11.43 -16.93
C ASP A 277 21.77 12.66 -16.90
N VAL A 278 22.23 13.77 -17.51
CA VAL A 278 21.54 15.07 -17.47
C VAL A 278 21.22 15.50 -18.89
N ILE A 279 19.96 15.86 -19.11
CA ILE A 279 19.51 16.52 -20.35
C ILE A 279 18.98 17.90 -20.02
N ALA A 280 19.19 18.82 -20.96
CA ALA A 280 18.64 20.19 -20.88
C ALA A 280 18.18 20.66 -22.25
N GLY A 281 17.16 21.48 -22.24
CA GLY A 281 16.63 22.10 -23.48
C GLY A 281 15.86 23.37 -23.19
N VAL A 282 15.85 24.27 -24.16
CA VAL A 282 15.01 25.47 -24.10
C VAL A 282 13.52 25.10 -24.18
N THR A 283 12.68 25.93 -23.60
CA THR A 283 11.25 25.61 -23.41
C THR A 283 10.43 25.56 -24.70
N ASP A 284 10.95 26.11 -25.81
CA ASP A 284 10.32 26.11 -27.13
C ASP A 284 10.78 24.97 -28.06
N GLY A 285 11.61 24.02 -27.52
CA GLY A 285 12.12 22.90 -28.29
C GLY A 285 13.30 23.23 -29.22
N GLY A 286 13.96 24.38 -29.00
CA GLY A 286 15.18 24.77 -29.72
C GLY A 286 16.43 24.05 -29.21
N ASP A 287 17.45 24.81 -28.81
CA ASP A 287 18.75 24.26 -28.38
C ASP A 287 18.62 23.24 -27.22
N ALA A 288 19.40 22.17 -27.32
CA ALA A 288 19.45 21.08 -26.32
C ALA A 288 20.88 20.58 -26.08
N ALA A 289 21.10 20.00 -24.90
CA ALA A 289 22.40 19.42 -24.56
C ALA A 289 22.25 18.26 -23.57
N ARG A 290 23.28 17.40 -23.51
CA ARG A 290 23.37 16.25 -22.63
C ARG A 290 24.74 16.15 -21.95
N TRP A 291 24.73 15.78 -20.69
CA TRP A 291 25.93 15.49 -19.89
C TRP A 291 25.80 14.13 -19.24
N SER A 292 26.95 13.52 -18.98
CA SER A 292 27.06 12.32 -18.14
C SER A 292 28.22 12.46 -17.16
N PHE A 293 28.09 11.81 -16.00
CA PHE A 293 29.16 11.73 -15.01
C PHE A 293 29.09 10.42 -14.23
N GLU A 294 30.23 10.06 -13.63
CA GLU A 294 30.34 8.99 -12.69
C GLU A 294 31.20 9.45 -11.51
N VAL A 295 30.73 9.19 -10.28
CA VAL A 295 31.37 9.65 -9.07
C VAL A 295 31.21 8.65 -7.94
N VAL A 296 32.26 8.47 -7.12
CA VAL A 296 32.20 7.70 -5.89
C VAL A 296 32.19 8.66 -4.71
N VAL A 297 31.14 8.55 -3.89
CA VAL A 297 30.92 9.40 -2.71
C VAL A 297 31.00 8.54 -1.47
N LYS A 298 31.81 8.95 -0.51
CA LYS A 298 31.95 8.30 0.79
C LYS A 298 31.49 9.24 1.90
N CYS A 299 30.77 8.68 2.88
CA CYS A 299 30.49 9.36 4.14
C CYS A 299 31.04 8.57 5.31
N GLY A 300 31.80 9.23 6.19
CA GLY A 300 32.32 8.63 7.42
C GLY A 300 31.31 8.57 8.54
N SER A 301 31.79 8.38 9.78
CA SER A 301 30.92 8.20 10.96
C SER A 301 30.34 9.49 11.54
N THR A 302 30.72 10.65 11.04
CA THR A 302 30.28 11.96 11.55
C THR A 302 29.59 12.79 10.48
N LEU A 303 28.64 13.61 10.90
CA LEU A 303 27.97 14.57 10.00
C LEU A 303 29.04 15.51 9.39
N GLY A 304 28.94 15.79 8.10
CA GLY A 304 29.89 16.61 7.37
C GLY A 304 31.11 15.86 6.84
N SER A 305 31.26 14.57 7.12
CA SER A 305 32.38 13.76 6.63
C SER A 305 32.18 13.24 5.19
N ILE A 306 31.21 13.76 4.48
CA ILE A 306 30.97 13.40 3.07
C ILE A 306 32.12 13.89 2.17
N THR A 307 32.62 13.02 1.32
CA THR A 307 33.71 13.32 0.40
C THR A 307 33.53 12.65 -0.95
N ILE A 308 34.00 13.30 -2.02
CA ILE A 308 34.17 12.66 -3.33
C ILE A 308 35.56 12.00 -3.36
N MET A 309 35.60 10.70 -3.63
CA MET A 309 36.87 9.92 -3.57
C MET A 309 37.82 10.18 -4.75
N SER A 310 37.30 10.63 -5.88
CA SER A 310 38.10 11.04 -7.04
C SER A 310 37.45 12.25 -7.70
N PRO A 311 38.19 13.13 -8.37
CA PRO A 311 37.61 14.27 -9.07
C PRO A 311 36.48 13.80 -10.02
N ALA A 312 35.30 14.29 -9.78
CA ALA A 312 34.16 14.02 -10.66
C ALA A 312 34.40 14.68 -12.03
N GLN A 313 34.36 13.88 -13.08
CA GLN A 313 34.38 14.39 -14.45
C GLN A 313 32.97 14.45 -14.97
N VAL A 314 32.47 15.67 -15.21
CA VAL A 314 31.20 15.90 -15.89
C VAL A 314 31.47 16.17 -17.36
N ASN A 315 31.06 15.22 -18.19
CA ASN A 315 31.34 15.27 -19.62
C ASN A 315 30.07 15.72 -20.39
N LYS A 316 30.18 16.84 -21.11
CA LYS A 316 29.15 17.23 -22.10
C LYS A 316 29.29 16.31 -23.31
N THR A 317 28.33 15.42 -23.50
CA THR A 317 28.37 14.38 -24.55
C THR A 317 27.75 14.84 -25.87
N HIS A 318 26.77 15.72 -25.80
CA HIS A 318 26.09 16.31 -26.94
C HIS A 318 25.66 17.73 -26.62
N GLY A 319 25.53 18.58 -27.62
CA GLY A 319 24.94 19.90 -27.45
C GLY A 319 24.96 20.73 -28.76
N ASP A 320 23.90 21.48 -28.96
CA ASP A 320 23.77 22.42 -30.04
C ASP A 320 24.76 23.59 -29.87
N THR A 321 25.01 24.35 -30.95
CA THR A 321 26.01 25.39 -30.99
C THR A 321 25.80 26.47 -29.91
N ASN A 322 24.57 26.84 -29.63
CA ASN A 322 24.25 27.89 -28.64
C ASN A 322 24.32 27.39 -27.18
N THR A 323 24.54 26.09 -26.95
CA THR A 323 24.63 25.51 -25.59
C THR A 323 26.05 25.53 -25.02
N VAL A 324 27.02 26.18 -25.69
CA VAL A 324 28.45 26.16 -25.34
C VAL A 324 28.71 26.60 -23.88
N ASN A 325 27.95 27.55 -23.38
CA ASN A 325 28.06 28.07 -22.02
C ASN A 325 27.20 27.34 -20.96
N TRP A 326 26.41 26.35 -21.38
CA TRP A 326 25.64 25.55 -20.44
C TRP A 326 26.54 24.50 -19.88
N TYR A 327 26.48 24.28 -18.56
CA TYR A 327 27.20 23.18 -17.94
C TYR A 327 26.52 22.64 -16.69
N VAL A 328 26.96 21.48 -16.27
CA VAL A 328 26.53 20.79 -15.05
C VAL A 328 27.70 20.71 -14.10
N GLY A 329 27.50 21.08 -12.85
CA GLY A 329 28.48 20.97 -11.77
C GLY A 329 28.05 20.02 -10.68
N LEU A 330 28.99 19.42 -9.98
CA LEU A 330 28.75 18.60 -8.81
C LEU A 330 29.33 19.29 -7.57
N GLY A 331 28.60 19.22 -6.47
CA GLY A 331 28.98 19.74 -5.16
C GLY A 331 28.66 18.78 -4.05
N LEU A 332 29.13 19.10 -2.85
CA LEU A 332 28.79 18.39 -1.62
C LEU A 332 28.21 19.38 -0.61
N ASN A 333 27.08 19.00 -0.03
CA ASN A 333 26.51 19.69 1.13
C ASN A 333 26.90 18.93 2.40
N SER A 334 27.89 19.45 3.12
CA SER A 334 28.39 18.82 4.36
C SER A 334 27.39 18.93 5.53
N THR A 335 26.50 19.91 5.52
CA THR A 335 25.48 20.05 6.55
C THR A 335 24.36 19.00 6.41
N LEU A 336 24.01 18.65 5.16
CA LEU A 336 22.94 17.71 4.84
C LEU A 336 23.47 16.32 4.46
N ASN A 337 24.78 16.15 4.32
CA ASN A 337 25.43 14.97 3.73
C ASN A 337 24.84 14.58 2.35
N CYS A 338 24.70 15.55 1.46
CA CYS A 338 24.13 15.35 0.14
C CYS A 338 25.16 15.54 -0.98
N LEU A 339 25.04 14.74 -2.04
CA LEU A 339 25.61 15.04 -3.35
C LEU A 339 24.66 16.02 -4.04
N GLU A 340 25.21 17.17 -4.48
CA GLU A 340 24.48 18.24 -5.14
C GLU A 340 24.79 18.26 -6.63
N VAL A 341 23.75 18.38 -7.47
CA VAL A 341 23.88 18.54 -8.93
C VAL A 341 23.41 19.93 -9.30
N TYR A 342 24.31 20.75 -9.80
CA TYR A 342 24.04 22.13 -10.23
C TYR A 342 23.88 22.22 -11.73
N ALA A 343 22.90 22.99 -12.17
CA ALA A 343 22.69 23.38 -13.55
C ALA A 343 23.03 24.86 -13.75
N TYR A 344 23.79 25.15 -14.78
CA TYR A 344 24.20 26.50 -15.18
C TYR A 344 23.64 26.81 -16.56
N GLY A 345 22.65 27.68 -16.62
CA GLY A 345 21.98 28.08 -17.86
C GLY A 345 22.65 29.22 -18.58
N ALA A 346 21.89 29.97 -19.35
CA ALA A 346 22.32 31.15 -20.11
C ALA A 346 21.46 32.37 -19.79
N ALA A 347 22.01 33.56 -19.99
CA ALA A 347 21.31 34.81 -19.71
C ALA A 347 20.02 34.90 -20.53
N ALA A 348 18.92 35.31 -19.89
CA ALA A 348 17.58 35.52 -20.47
C ALA A 348 17.05 34.28 -21.26
N THR A 349 17.48 33.08 -20.91
CA THR A 349 17.09 31.86 -21.63
C THR A 349 16.44 30.85 -20.64
N PRO A 350 15.14 30.59 -20.75
CA PRO A 350 14.47 29.56 -19.94
C PRO A 350 14.88 28.16 -20.41
N ILE A 351 15.63 27.43 -19.57
CA ILE A 351 16.15 26.09 -19.86
C ILE A 351 15.60 25.12 -18.82
N ARG A 352 14.98 24.02 -19.26
CA ARG A 352 14.57 22.91 -18.40
C ARG A 352 15.67 21.87 -18.32
N TRP A 353 15.86 21.36 -17.11
CA TRP A 353 16.88 20.37 -16.77
C TRP A 353 16.25 19.16 -16.12
N VAL A 354 16.64 17.97 -16.56
CA VAL A 354 16.30 16.71 -15.93
C VAL A 354 17.59 15.89 -15.75
N CYS A 355 17.80 15.40 -14.54
CA CYS A 355 18.93 14.56 -14.19
C CYS A 355 18.39 13.23 -13.63
N ARG A 356 18.86 12.10 -14.16
CA ARG A 356 18.71 10.80 -13.56
C ARG A 356 20.00 10.44 -12.84
N LEU A 357 19.89 10.03 -11.58
CA LEU A 357 20.98 9.44 -10.80
C LEU A 357 20.68 7.94 -10.61
N ASP A 358 21.59 7.08 -11.00
CA ASP A 358 21.58 5.66 -10.68
C ASP A 358 22.66 5.39 -9.63
N THR A 359 22.31 4.71 -8.54
CA THR A 359 23.24 4.46 -7.42
C THR A 359 23.47 2.98 -7.20
N VAL A 360 24.67 2.65 -6.76
CA VAL A 360 25.01 1.40 -6.06
C VAL A 360 25.45 1.80 -4.66
N GLU A 361 24.75 1.29 -3.65
CA GLU A 361 24.85 1.76 -2.27
C GLU A 361 25.31 0.66 -1.34
N MET A 362 26.23 1.00 -0.47
CA MET A 362 26.69 0.16 0.65
C MET A 362 26.75 0.99 1.92
N THR A 363 26.15 0.47 3.02
CA THR A 363 26.30 1.03 4.37
C THR A 363 27.03 0.02 5.24
N PHE A 364 28.04 0.50 6.02
CA PHE A 364 28.92 -0.34 6.85
C PHE A 364 28.37 -0.58 8.25
#